data_68efca6ca34fee33358506deb920d3aa
#
_entry.id   68efca6ca34fee33358506deb920d3aa
#
_cell.length_a   1.000
_cell.length_b   1.000
_cell.length_c   1.000
_cell.angle_alpha   90.00
_cell.angle_beta   90.00
_cell.angle_gamma   90.00
#
_symmetry.space_group_name_H-M   'P 1'
#
loop_
_entity.id
_entity.type
_entity.pdbx_description
1 polymer ?
#
loop_
_entity_poly.entity_id
_entity_poly.type
_entity_poly.pdbx_seq_one_letter_code
_entity_poly.pdbx_strand_id
1 'polypeptide(L)'
;MRLISVTIIVFCLALPGAATAYGQQVGADLTRGQALVTKQCASCHAVGRTGASRHETAPAFRTLSQRYEIEALEEALAEGLSSGHPDMPEFVFEADDVGAIIAYLNSIQDR
;
A
#
# COMPACT_ATOMS: atom_id res chain seq x y z
N MET A 1 30.28 -8.12 63.14
CA MET A 1 29.69 -7.23 62.17
C MET A 1 29.49 -8.05 60.89
N ARG A 2 28.22 -8.41 60.57
CA ARG A 2 27.90 -9.21 59.37
C ARG A 2 27.44 -8.23 58.27
N LEU A 3 28.20 -8.15 57.18
CA LEU A 3 27.85 -7.38 55.99
C LEU A 3 26.82 -8.17 55.19
N ILE A 4 25.60 -7.64 55.06
CA ILE A 4 24.54 -8.18 54.24
C ILE A 4 24.73 -7.59 52.84
N SER A 5 25.23 -8.44 51.91
CA SER A 5 25.27 -8.08 50.48
C SER A 5 23.83 -8.12 49.89
N VAL A 6 23.32 -6.97 49.55
CA VAL A 6 22.04 -6.85 48.80
C VAL A 6 22.35 -6.95 47.31
N THR A 7 22.05 -8.09 46.73
CA THR A 7 22.13 -8.32 45.29
C THR A 7 20.88 -7.72 44.62
N ILE A 8 21.02 -6.59 43.94
CA ILE A 8 19.96 -5.99 43.16
C ILE A 8 19.87 -6.76 41.83
N ILE A 9 18.85 -7.58 41.70
CA ILE A 9 18.50 -8.22 40.41
C ILE A 9 17.74 -7.20 39.57
N VAL A 10 18.41 -6.60 38.57
CA VAL A 10 17.76 -5.77 37.56
C VAL A 10 17.03 -6.70 36.61
N PHE A 11 15.73 -6.78 36.77
CA PHE A 11 14.83 -7.50 35.85
C PHE A 11 14.60 -6.61 34.60
N CYS A 12 15.38 -6.87 33.53
CA CYS A 12 15.17 -6.23 32.24
C CYS A 12 13.87 -6.79 31.62
N LEU A 13 12.76 -6.06 31.79
CA LEU A 13 11.51 -6.30 31.04
C LEU A 13 11.75 -5.92 29.60
N ALA A 14 12.11 -6.90 28.76
CA ALA A 14 12.05 -6.75 27.30
C ALA A 14 10.57 -6.65 26.90
N LEU A 15 10.16 -5.49 26.41
CA LEU A 15 8.83 -5.25 25.81
C LEU A 15 8.86 -5.73 24.35
N PRO A 16 8.28 -6.89 24.01
CA PRO A 16 8.13 -7.30 22.63
C PRO A 16 6.80 -6.74 22.14
N GLY A 17 6.78 -5.79 21.23
CA GLY A 17 5.47 -5.35 20.72
C GLY A 17 5.45 -4.44 19.50
N ALA A 18 6.45 -3.58 19.30
CA ALA A 18 6.35 -2.57 18.25
C ALA A 18 6.58 -3.10 16.83
N ALA A 19 7.49 -4.05 16.65
CA ALA A 19 7.83 -4.57 15.32
C ALA A 19 6.74 -5.46 14.71
N THR A 20 6.01 -6.22 15.53
CA THR A 20 4.91 -7.09 15.07
C THR A 20 3.70 -6.28 14.64
N ALA A 21 3.36 -5.21 15.35
CA ALA A 21 2.21 -4.35 15.01
C ALA A 21 2.43 -3.64 13.66
N TYR A 22 3.63 -3.17 13.38
CA TYR A 22 3.95 -2.50 12.11
C TYR A 22 3.85 -3.44 10.92
N GLY A 23 4.36 -4.67 11.03
CA GLY A 23 4.27 -5.68 9.97
C GLY A 23 2.82 -6.09 9.66
N GLN A 24 1.95 -6.15 10.65
CA GLN A 24 0.53 -6.46 10.48
C GLN A 24 -0.22 -5.32 9.77
N GLN A 25 0.10 -4.06 10.08
CA GLN A 25 -0.51 -2.91 9.42
C GLN A 25 -0.16 -2.88 7.94
N VAL A 26 1.12 -3.01 7.58
CA VAL A 26 1.56 -3.05 6.17
C VAL A 26 0.86 -4.17 5.40
N GLY A 27 0.74 -5.36 5.99
CA GLY A 27 0.03 -6.47 5.36
C GLY A 27 -1.46 -6.21 5.14
N ALA A 28 -2.12 -5.54 6.09
CA ALA A 28 -3.52 -5.14 5.98
C ALA A 28 -3.73 -4.10 4.88
N ASP A 29 -2.83 -3.11 4.79
CA ASP A 29 -2.89 -2.06 3.77
C ASP A 29 -2.69 -2.63 2.35
N LEU A 30 -1.74 -3.55 2.17
CA LEU A 30 -1.54 -4.23 0.88
C LEU A 30 -2.78 -5.01 0.45
N THR A 31 -3.40 -5.74 1.37
CA THR A 31 -4.61 -6.53 1.10
C THR A 31 -5.78 -5.62 0.75
N ARG A 32 -5.97 -4.53 1.49
CA ARG A 32 -7.00 -3.52 1.23
C ARG A 32 -6.79 -2.86 -0.12
N GLY A 33 -5.59 -2.41 -0.42
CA GLY A 33 -5.24 -1.78 -1.70
C GLY A 33 -5.49 -2.72 -2.88
N GLN A 34 -5.08 -3.98 -2.78
CA GLN A 34 -5.36 -4.98 -3.80
C GLN A 34 -6.85 -5.18 -4.03
N ALA A 35 -7.64 -5.25 -2.98
CA ALA A 35 -9.09 -5.41 -3.07
C ALA A 35 -9.75 -4.20 -3.77
N LEU A 36 -9.32 -2.98 -3.41
CA LEU A 36 -9.83 -1.74 -4.01
C LEU A 36 -9.53 -1.65 -5.51
N VAL A 37 -8.28 -1.85 -5.93
CA VAL A 37 -7.92 -1.78 -7.36
C VAL A 37 -8.56 -2.93 -8.15
N THR A 38 -8.72 -4.10 -7.54
CA THR A 38 -9.42 -5.22 -8.19
C THR A 38 -10.89 -4.87 -8.44
N LYS A 39 -11.54 -4.29 -7.45
CA LYS A 39 -12.96 -3.92 -7.55
C LYS A 39 -13.21 -2.78 -8.54
N GLN A 40 -12.37 -1.76 -8.53
CA GLN A 40 -12.62 -0.51 -9.25
C GLN A 40 -11.91 -0.41 -10.61
N CYS A 41 -10.78 -1.09 -10.78
CA CYS A 41 -9.89 -0.86 -11.92
C CYS A 41 -9.70 -2.10 -12.82
N ALA A 42 -9.94 -3.31 -12.31
CA ALA A 42 -9.64 -4.56 -13.04
C ALA A 42 -10.52 -4.81 -14.26
N SER A 43 -11.63 -4.07 -14.42
CA SER A 43 -12.44 -4.14 -15.64
C SER A 43 -11.69 -3.66 -16.89
N CYS A 44 -10.72 -2.77 -16.72
CA CYS A 44 -9.93 -2.18 -17.79
C CYS A 44 -8.43 -2.47 -17.66
N HIS A 45 -7.86 -2.38 -16.46
CA HIS A 45 -6.44 -2.51 -16.19
C HIS A 45 -6.04 -3.91 -15.71
N ALA A 46 -4.84 -4.36 -16.11
CA ALA A 46 -4.17 -5.44 -15.39
C ALA A 46 -3.66 -4.90 -14.06
N VAL A 47 -4.25 -5.35 -12.96
CA VAL A 47 -4.01 -4.81 -11.61
C VAL A 47 -3.02 -5.63 -10.79
N GLY A 48 -2.48 -6.71 -11.32
CA GLY A 48 -1.50 -7.58 -10.68
C GLY A 48 -0.13 -7.55 -11.34
N ARG A 49 0.74 -8.46 -10.88
CA ARG A 49 2.12 -8.62 -11.41
C ARG A 49 2.17 -9.24 -12.81
N THR A 50 1.09 -9.83 -13.28
CA THR A 50 1.01 -10.55 -14.55
C THR A 50 -0.28 -10.21 -15.29
N GLY A 51 -0.37 -10.65 -16.54
CA GLY A 51 -1.56 -10.51 -17.36
C GLY A 51 -1.56 -9.22 -18.20
N ALA A 52 -2.46 -9.16 -19.15
CA ALA A 52 -2.70 -8.00 -19.99
C ALA A 52 -3.93 -7.23 -19.52
N SER A 53 -3.93 -5.92 -19.72
CA SER A 53 -5.11 -5.08 -19.52
C SER A 53 -6.21 -5.47 -20.51
N ARG A 54 -7.45 -5.43 -20.08
CA ARG A 54 -8.61 -5.75 -20.92
C ARG A 54 -8.92 -4.65 -21.91
N HIS A 55 -8.71 -3.41 -21.49
CA HIS A 55 -8.83 -2.25 -22.37
C HIS A 55 -7.48 -1.97 -23.03
N GLU A 56 -7.46 -1.82 -24.35
CA GLU A 56 -6.26 -1.75 -25.18
C GLU A 56 -5.31 -0.61 -24.76
N THR A 57 -5.84 0.54 -24.38
CA THR A 57 -5.04 1.71 -24.01
C THR A 57 -4.80 1.85 -22.51
N ALA A 58 -5.39 0.96 -21.67
CA ALA A 58 -5.21 1.02 -20.23
C ALA A 58 -3.85 0.41 -19.83
N PRO A 59 -2.94 1.17 -19.20
CA PRO A 59 -1.65 0.62 -18.78
C PRO A 59 -1.83 -0.45 -17.69
N ALA A 60 -0.99 -1.46 -17.72
CA ALA A 60 -0.89 -2.42 -16.62
C ALA A 60 -0.28 -1.70 -15.39
N PHE A 61 -0.86 -1.90 -14.22
CA PHE A 61 -0.45 -1.16 -13.01
C PHE A 61 1.01 -1.41 -12.60
N ARG A 62 1.56 -2.59 -12.86
CA ARG A 62 2.96 -2.90 -12.60
C ARG A 62 3.97 -2.05 -13.38
N THR A 63 3.54 -1.37 -14.44
CA THR A 63 4.40 -0.55 -15.30
C THR A 63 4.26 0.95 -15.05
N LEU A 64 3.44 1.37 -14.09
CA LEU A 64 3.15 2.79 -13.84
C LEU A 64 4.39 3.57 -13.42
N SER A 65 5.29 2.97 -12.64
CA SER A 65 6.54 3.62 -12.21
C SER A 65 7.48 4.00 -13.35
N GLN A 66 7.27 3.46 -14.55
CA GLN A 66 8.01 3.86 -15.75
C GLN A 66 7.55 5.23 -16.30
N ARG A 67 6.41 5.73 -15.83
CA ARG A 67 5.78 6.97 -16.31
C ARG A 67 5.57 8.01 -15.23
N TYR A 68 5.34 7.56 -13.99
CA TYR A 68 4.97 8.40 -12.85
C TYR A 68 5.70 7.92 -11.60
N GLU A 69 6.02 8.86 -10.70
CA GLU A 69 6.24 8.51 -9.30
C GLU A 69 4.90 8.04 -8.72
N ILE A 70 4.85 6.86 -8.12
CA ILE A 70 3.59 6.26 -7.66
C ILE A 70 2.90 7.17 -6.63
N GLU A 71 3.67 7.81 -5.76
CA GLU A 71 3.19 8.75 -4.75
C GLU A 71 2.50 9.98 -5.36
N ALA A 72 2.87 10.38 -6.57
CA ALA A 72 2.22 11.49 -7.27
C ALA A 72 0.75 11.22 -7.62
N LEU A 73 0.30 9.96 -7.51
CA LEU A 73 -1.10 9.60 -7.71
C LEU A 73 -1.97 9.83 -6.47
N GLU A 74 -1.41 10.10 -5.29
CA GLU A 74 -2.16 10.29 -4.04
C GLU A 74 -3.21 11.40 -4.16
N GLU A 75 -2.79 12.59 -4.58
CA GLU A 75 -3.67 13.74 -4.74
C GLU A 75 -4.77 13.45 -5.77
N ALA A 76 -4.41 12.90 -6.91
CA ALA A 76 -5.35 12.58 -7.96
C ALA A 76 -6.39 11.54 -7.53
N LEU A 77 -6.00 10.53 -6.75
CA LEU A 77 -6.92 9.53 -6.20
C LEU A 77 -7.84 10.11 -5.12
N ALA A 78 -7.37 11.09 -4.35
CA ALA A 78 -8.15 11.76 -3.30
C ALA A 78 -9.12 12.80 -3.86
N GLU A 79 -8.74 13.52 -4.91
CA GLU A 79 -9.51 14.65 -5.46
C GLU A 79 -10.31 14.30 -6.72
N GLY A 80 -10.02 13.19 -7.34
CA GLY A 80 -10.62 12.75 -8.60
C GLY A 80 -9.58 12.65 -9.70
N LEU A 81 -9.25 11.41 -10.09
CA LEU A 81 -8.32 11.13 -11.17
C LEU A 81 -9.00 11.35 -12.52
N SER A 82 -8.67 12.47 -13.17
CA SER A 82 -9.01 12.71 -14.57
C SER A 82 -7.83 12.34 -15.46
N SER A 83 -7.95 11.22 -16.17
CA SER A 83 -6.86 10.72 -17.03
C SER A 83 -6.85 11.32 -18.43
N GLY A 84 -7.87 12.12 -18.79
CA GLY A 84 -8.08 12.58 -20.16
C GLY A 84 -8.59 11.49 -21.12
N HIS A 85 -8.81 10.27 -20.63
CA HIS A 85 -9.43 9.18 -21.38
C HIS A 85 -10.95 9.16 -21.17
N PRO A 86 -11.77 9.23 -22.22
CA PRO A 86 -13.23 9.30 -22.08
C PRO A 86 -13.82 8.03 -21.46
N ASP A 87 -13.13 6.89 -21.60
CA ASP A 87 -13.61 5.59 -21.13
C ASP A 87 -13.17 5.28 -19.68
N MET A 88 -12.28 6.09 -19.07
CA MET A 88 -11.85 5.92 -17.70
C MET A 88 -12.74 6.74 -16.76
N PRO A 89 -13.52 6.07 -15.88
CA PRO A 89 -14.33 6.78 -14.89
C PRO A 89 -13.46 7.51 -13.89
N GLU A 90 -14.01 8.61 -13.35
CA GLU A 90 -13.40 9.32 -12.24
C GLU A 90 -13.75 8.64 -10.92
N PHE A 91 -12.75 8.45 -10.07
CA PHE A 91 -12.88 7.90 -8.72
C PHE A 91 -12.34 8.89 -7.69
N VAL A 92 -13.01 8.99 -6.57
CA VAL A 92 -12.56 9.73 -5.38
C VAL A 92 -12.49 8.74 -4.22
N PHE A 93 -11.34 8.66 -3.58
CA PHE A 93 -11.12 7.74 -2.46
C PHE A 93 -10.84 8.51 -1.17
N GLU A 94 -11.24 7.94 -0.05
CA GLU A 94 -10.87 8.42 1.28
C GLU A 94 -9.36 8.22 1.53
N ALA A 95 -8.76 9.03 2.40
CA ALA A 95 -7.33 9.06 2.63
C ALA A 95 -6.71 7.69 2.96
N ASP A 96 -7.38 6.88 3.79
CA ASP A 96 -6.92 5.54 4.16
C ASP A 96 -6.94 4.57 2.96
N ASP A 97 -7.92 4.72 2.07
CA ASP A 97 -8.01 3.95 0.84
C ASP A 97 -6.93 4.35 -0.16
N VAL A 98 -6.65 5.64 -0.27
CA VAL A 98 -5.53 6.17 -1.08
C VAL A 98 -4.22 5.58 -0.60
N GLY A 99 -3.93 5.66 0.71
CA GLY A 99 -2.71 5.08 1.28
C GLY A 99 -2.56 3.59 0.99
N ALA A 100 -3.64 2.82 1.12
CA ALA A 100 -3.65 1.39 0.81
C ALA A 100 -3.42 1.11 -0.68
N ILE A 101 -4.04 1.88 -1.57
CA ILE A 101 -3.83 1.78 -3.02
C ILE A 101 -2.38 2.06 -3.38
N ILE A 102 -1.79 3.15 -2.88
CA ILE A 102 -0.39 3.53 -3.13
C ILE A 102 0.57 2.45 -2.62
N ALA A 103 0.36 1.93 -1.41
CA ALA A 103 1.16 0.83 -0.87
C ALA A 103 1.11 -0.42 -1.77
N TYR A 104 -0.07 -0.79 -2.23
CA TYR A 104 -0.24 -1.92 -3.15
C TYR A 104 0.44 -1.65 -4.50
N LEU A 105 0.22 -0.48 -5.11
CA LEU A 105 0.84 -0.13 -6.39
C LEU A 105 2.37 -0.20 -6.31
N ASN A 106 2.99 0.35 -5.26
CA ASN A 106 4.44 0.25 -5.04
C ASN A 106 4.92 -1.20 -4.93
N SER A 107 4.12 -2.07 -4.33
CA SER A 107 4.48 -3.48 -4.12
C SER A 107 4.57 -4.30 -5.39
N ILE A 108 3.90 -3.87 -6.47
CA ILE A 108 3.78 -4.65 -7.72
C ILE A 108 4.59 -4.09 -8.90
N GLN A 109 5.30 -2.97 -8.73
CA GLN A 109 6.03 -2.34 -9.84
C GLN A 109 7.12 -3.26 -10.41
N ASP A 110 7.22 -3.30 -11.73
CA ASP A 110 8.35 -3.91 -12.45
C ASP A 110 9.60 -3.07 -12.22
N ARG A 111 10.69 -3.72 -11.79
CA ARG A 111 11.99 -3.09 -11.50
C ARG A 111 13.00 -3.48 -12.58
#